data_11e8c4b7af02e1a6c57544c232a0542d
#
_entry.id   11e8c4b7af02e1a6c57544c232a0542d
#
_cell.length_a   1.000
_cell.length_b   1.000
_cell.length_c   1.000
_cell.angle_alpha   90.00
_cell.angle_beta   90.00
_cell.angle_gamma   90.00
#
_symmetry.space_group_name_H-M   'P 1'
#
loop_
_entity.id
_entity.type
_entity.pdbx_description
1 polymer ?
#
loop_
_entity_poly.entity_id
_entity_poly.type
_entity_poly.pdbx_seq_one_letter_code
_entity_poly.pdbx_strand_id
1 'polypeptide(L)'
;MVAGGTGGHIFPALALARELAQREVKVFWAGSAEGMEKDIVEKNGFEFCEIKTNSRRLKAKGKVLKKLFTLQYALFTMLNGFKVLDRINPQGIIATGSYAASGILFAGLLQRRSFFLLEQNRIPGRVTRFFAPFARESFLTFPPEGGFPGRYQMVGTPLREEILRVKREDDGKTVLVLGGSQGARALNLAGLDMAATLPNYHFIILTGRRDYQICKALIRSKNCELVEWTDHPEELYQKATIAVSRAGGLVISELLSLGIPAILVPYPYATSGHQEANARYLESLGAAIVLRENQLSGLVSLVQTLLGDEKRRKEMAMRAKAAARPDAAQVITERILQCLGV
;
A
#
# COMPACT_ATOMS: atom_id res chain seq x y z
N MET A 1 -7.14 15.98 0.58
CA MET A 1 -6.48 14.67 0.63
C MET A 1 -4.98 14.87 0.76
N VAL A 2 -4.30 14.12 1.63
CA VAL A 2 -2.84 14.18 1.79
C VAL A 2 -2.27 12.77 1.81
N ALA A 3 -1.66 12.37 0.72
CA ALA A 3 -1.05 11.06 0.58
C ALA A 3 0.17 11.15 -0.33
N GLY A 4 1.26 10.51 0.04
CA GLY A 4 2.48 10.58 -0.76
C GLY A 4 3.52 9.55 -0.33
N GLY A 5 4.61 9.50 -1.06
CA GLY A 5 5.76 8.63 -0.82
C GLY A 5 5.75 7.36 -1.67
N THR A 6 4.78 6.47 -1.50
CA THR A 6 4.71 5.20 -2.25
C THR A 6 3.30 4.91 -2.73
N GLY A 7 3.16 4.03 -3.73
CA GLY A 7 1.85 3.58 -4.23
C GLY A 7 0.93 3.05 -3.14
N GLY A 8 1.49 2.43 -2.09
CA GLY A 8 0.73 1.94 -0.95
C GLY A 8 -0.08 3.00 -0.19
N HIS A 9 0.34 4.27 -0.24
CA HIS A 9 -0.40 5.41 0.33
C HIS A 9 -1.25 6.14 -0.71
N ILE A 10 -0.74 6.26 -1.94
CA ILE A 10 -1.38 7.05 -3.00
C ILE A 10 -2.65 6.36 -3.51
N PHE A 11 -2.60 5.07 -3.85
CA PHE A 11 -3.73 4.37 -4.46
C PHE A 11 -4.95 4.21 -3.54
N PRO A 12 -4.81 3.90 -2.23
CA PRO A 12 -5.96 3.91 -1.33
C PRO A 12 -6.60 5.30 -1.18
N ALA A 13 -5.77 6.35 -1.12
CA ALA A 13 -6.27 7.72 -1.09
C ALA A 13 -6.98 8.10 -2.41
N LEU A 14 -6.47 7.63 -3.55
CA LEU A 14 -7.08 7.85 -4.86
C LEU A 14 -8.43 7.15 -4.98
N ALA A 15 -8.54 5.90 -4.52
CA ALA A 15 -9.80 5.16 -4.50
C ALA A 15 -10.85 5.91 -3.66
N LEU A 16 -10.45 6.40 -2.47
CA LEU A 16 -11.33 7.19 -1.62
C LEU A 16 -11.68 8.55 -2.24
N ALA A 17 -10.71 9.21 -2.91
CA ALA A 17 -10.96 10.49 -3.58
C ALA A 17 -11.99 10.36 -4.72
N ARG A 18 -11.93 9.26 -5.48
CA ARG A 18 -12.92 8.96 -6.53
C ARG A 18 -14.32 8.73 -5.93
N GLU A 19 -14.43 7.98 -4.83
CA GLU A 19 -15.69 7.75 -4.13
C GLU A 19 -16.30 9.06 -3.59
N LEU A 20 -15.47 9.93 -2.98
CA LEU A 20 -15.90 11.26 -2.54
C LEU A 20 -16.37 12.14 -3.71
N ALA A 21 -15.66 12.10 -4.85
CA ALA A 21 -16.03 12.88 -6.04
C ALA A 21 -17.37 12.39 -6.64
N GLN A 22 -17.67 11.09 -6.61
CA GLN A 22 -18.98 10.54 -7.01
C GLN A 22 -20.13 11.04 -6.13
N ARG A 23 -19.82 11.45 -4.89
CA ARG A 23 -20.76 12.10 -3.95
C ARG A 23 -20.73 13.63 -4.02
N GLU A 24 -20.24 14.18 -5.14
CA GLU A 24 -20.15 15.63 -5.39
C GLU A 24 -19.25 16.41 -4.40
N VAL A 25 -18.36 15.70 -3.69
CA VAL A 25 -17.38 16.33 -2.79
C VAL A 25 -16.20 16.80 -3.60
N LYS A 26 -15.88 18.11 -3.52
CA LYS A 26 -14.67 18.63 -4.16
C LYS A 26 -13.41 18.19 -3.40
N VAL A 27 -12.54 17.44 -4.07
CA VAL A 27 -11.32 16.91 -3.50
C VAL A 27 -10.10 17.66 -4.03
N PHE A 28 -9.31 18.23 -3.13
CA PHE A 28 -8.00 18.80 -3.40
C PHE A 28 -6.92 17.85 -2.89
N TRP A 29 -5.86 17.67 -3.65
CA TRP A 29 -4.74 16.85 -3.22
C TRP A 29 -3.54 17.72 -2.85
N ALA A 30 -3.00 17.52 -1.66
CA ALA A 30 -1.81 18.22 -1.20
C ALA A 30 -0.68 17.22 -0.99
N GLY A 31 0.48 17.49 -1.59
CA GLY A 31 1.63 16.59 -1.54
C GLY A 31 2.90 17.20 -2.09
N SER A 32 3.96 16.39 -2.16
CA SER A 32 5.25 16.79 -2.73
C SER A 32 5.27 16.56 -4.25
N ALA A 33 5.75 17.53 -5.01
CA ALA A 33 5.94 17.34 -6.45
C ALA A 33 7.20 16.50 -6.81
N GLU A 34 8.00 16.11 -5.80
CA GLU A 34 9.26 15.36 -6.03
C GLU A 34 9.04 13.85 -6.25
N GLY A 35 7.80 13.35 -6.19
CA GLY A 35 7.45 11.92 -6.30
C GLY A 35 6.51 11.62 -7.46
N MET A 36 6.04 10.37 -7.51
CA MET A 36 5.07 9.91 -8.51
C MET A 36 3.65 10.45 -8.26
N GLU A 37 3.41 11.08 -7.11
CA GLU A 37 2.07 11.43 -6.64
C GLU A 37 1.41 12.50 -7.51
N LYS A 38 2.15 13.54 -7.94
CA LYS A 38 1.60 14.61 -8.78
C LYS A 38 1.05 14.05 -10.10
N ASP A 39 1.86 13.31 -10.83
CA ASP A 39 1.48 12.75 -12.13
C ASP A 39 0.26 11.81 -12.01
N ILE A 40 0.22 10.98 -10.96
CA ILE A 40 -0.91 10.07 -10.73
C ILE A 40 -2.18 10.87 -10.43
N VAL A 41 -2.11 11.87 -9.57
CA VAL A 41 -3.25 12.67 -9.12
C VAL A 41 -3.84 13.49 -10.29
N GLU A 42 -2.98 14.20 -11.04
CA GLU A 42 -3.40 15.03 -12.18
C GLU A 42 -3.97 14.18 -13.33
N LYS A 43 -3.38 13.00 -13.63
CA LYS A 43 -3.94 12.04 -14.59
C LYS A 43 -5.35 11.54 -14.19
N ASN A 44 -5.67 11.54 -12.89
CA ASN A 44 -6.97 11.14 -12.38
C ASN A 44 -7.95 12.32 -12.21
N GLY A 45 -7.61 13.53 -12.72
CA GLY A 45 -8.50 14.68 -12.75
C GLY A 45 -8.61 15.44 -11.43
N PHE A 46 -7.74 15.18 -10.45
CA PHE A 46 -7.74 15.91 -9.18
C PHE A 46 -6.78 17.09 -9.18
N GLU A 47 -7.19 18.20 -8.56
CA GLU A 47 -6.35 19.38 -8.40
C GLU A 47 -5.22 19.12 -7.41
N PHE A 48 -3.96 19.29 -7.86
CA PHE A 48 -2.78 19.08 -7.02
C PHE A 48 -2.24 20.39 -6.46
N CYS A 49 -2.14 20.47 -5.14
CA CYS A 49 -1.55 21.57 -4.40
C CYS A 49 -0.17 21.17 -3.89
N GLU A 50 0.86 21.74 -4.49
CA GLU A 50 2.24 21.41 -4.11
C GLU A 50 2.57 21.90 -2.71
N ILE A 51 3.08 20.99 -1.87
CA ILE A 51 3.77 21.30 -0.62
C ILE A 51 5.26 21.29 -0.93
N LYS A 52 5.90 22.45 -0.88
CA LYS A 52 7.35 22.54 -1.06
C LYS A 52 8.03 21.75 0.05
N THR A 53 8.71 20.68 -0.31
CA THR A 53 9.52 19.86 0.60
C THR A 53 10.99 20.09 0.27
N ASN A 54 11.81 20.40 1.27
CA ASN A 54 13.25 20.59 1.06
C ASN A 54 13.99 19.31 1.43
N SER A 55 13.62 18.18 0.78
CA SER A 55 14.10 16.82 1.09
C SER A 55 15.62 16.65 0.90
N ARG A 56 16.23 17.45 0.02
CA ARG A 56 17.69 17.39 -0.24
C ARG A 56 18.55 17.72 0.97
N ARG A 57 18.02 18.45 1.98
CA ARG A 57 18.77 18.84 3.21
C ARG A 57 18.80 17.76 4.30
N LEU A 58 17.99 16.69 4.21
CA LEU A 58 17.98 15.59 5.20
C LEU A 58 19.19 14.66 5.13
N LYS A 59 20.12 14.84 4.19
CA LYS A 59 21.35 14.04 4.04
C LYS A 59 22.53 14.51 4.93
N ALA A 60 22.29 15.35 5.93
CA ALA A 60 23.32 15.84 6.83
C ALA A 60 23.95 14.71 7.67
N LYS A 61 25.29 14.71 7.74
CA LYS A 61 26.05 13.80 8.61
C LYS A 61 26.14 14.41 10.02
N GLY A 62 25.74 13.63 11.04
CA GLY A 62 25.82 14.00 12.47
C GLY A 62 24.45 14.07 13.18
N LYS A 63 24.37 13.49 14.40
CA LYS A 63 23.10 13.36 15.15
C LYS A 63 22.44 14.71 15.49
N VAL A 64 23.24 15.70 15.92
CA VAL A 64 22.73 17.02 16.32
C VAL A 64 22.27 17.82 15.10
N LEU A 65 23.07 17.84 14.03
CA LEU A 65 22.74 18.51 12.79
C LEU A 65 21.47 17.90 12.16
N LYS A 66 21.35 16.57 12.17
CA LYS A 66 20.17 15.84 11.69
C LYS A 66 18.90 16.22 12.49
N LYS A 67 18.99 16.37 13.81
CA LYS A 67 17.87 16.80 14.66
C LYS A 67 17.44 18.24 14.36
N LEU A 68 18.41 19.15 14.18
CA LEU A 68 18.14 20.56 13.83
C LEU A 68 17.47 20.67 12.44
N PHE A 69 17.99 19.95 11.44
CA PHE A 69 17.37 19.90 10.10
C PHE A 69 15.99 19.27 10.09
N THR A 70 15.76 18.26 10.95
CA THR A 70 14.41 17.66 11.08
C THR A 70 13.41 18.68 11.64
N LEU A 71 13.82 19.48 12.63
CA LEU A 71 12.97 20.52 13.21
C LEU A 71 12.69 21.64 12.20
N GLN A 72 13.72 22.12 11.48
CA GLN A 72 13.55 23.11 10.41
C GLN A 72 12.65 22.60 9.28
N TYR A 73 12.80 21.33 8.89
CA TYR A 73 11.92 20.68 7.90
C TYR A 73 10.47 20.61 8.39
N ALA A 74 10.26 20.20 9.63
CA ALA A 74 8.93 20.15 10.24
C ALA A 74 8.26 21.54 10.27
N LEU A 75 9.00 22.56 10.70
CA LEU A 75 8.50 23.95 10.72
C LEU A 75 8.18 24.45 9.30
N PHE A 76 9.08 24.20 8.34
CA PHE A 76 8.89 24.62 6.95
C PHE A 76 7.67 23.95 6.31
N THR A 77 7.52 22.64 6.49
CA THR A 77 6.36 21.90 5.96
C THR A 77 5.06 22.31 6.65
N MET A 78 5.11 22.62 7.94
CA MET A 78 3.97 23.15 8.69
C MET A 78 3.53 24.52 8.17
N LEU A 79 4.47 25.46 7.93
CA LEU A 79 4.17 26.79 7.37
C LEU A 79 3.57 26.71 5.96
N ASN A 80 4.06 25.77 5.14
CA ASN A 80 3.43 25.48 3.85
C ASN A 80 2.04 24.86 4.03
N GLY A 81 1.86 24.01 5.05
CA GLY A 81 0.56 23.45 5.43
C GLY A 81 -0.47 24.53 5.74
N PHE A 82 -0.11 25.56 6.52
CA PHE A 82 -0.99 26.70 6.77
C PHE A 82 -1.43 27.39 5.48
N LYS A 83 -0.47 27.73 4.59
CA LYS A 83 -0.78 28.40 3.32
C LYS A 83 -1.74 27.58 2.46
N VAL A 84 -1.56 26.26 2.41
CA VAL A 84 -2.44 25.35 1.65
C VAL A 84 -3.83 25.32 2.28
N LEU A 85 -3.94 25.18 3.62
CA LEU A 85 -5.22 25.13 4.31
C LEU A 85 -5.97 26.47 4.25
N ASP A 86 -5.28 27.61 4.34
CA ASP A 86 -5.90 28.95 4.23
C ASP A 86 -6.40 29.18 2.80
N ARG A 87 -5.65 28.75 1.78
CA ARG A 87 -6.04 28.87 0.36
C ARG A 87 -7.26 28.02 0.02
N ILE A 88 -7.28 26.75 0.47
CA ILE A 88 -8.32 25.77 0.11
C ILE A 88 -9.53 25.91 1.03
N ASN A 89 -9.31 26.25 2.30
CA ASN A 89 -10.30 26.27 3.36
C ASN A 89 -11.16 24.99 3.44
N PRO A 90 -10.54 23.78 3.57
CA PRO A 90 -11.28 22.54 3.48
C PRO A 90 -12.13 22.28 4.72
N GLN A 91 -13.28 21.60 4.55
CA GLN A 91 -14.13 21.14 5.66
C GLN A 91 -13.47 20.01 6.46
N GLY A 92 -12.65 19.17 5.80
CA GLY A 92 -11.95 18.05 6.43
C GLY A 92 -10.65 17.72 5.71
N ILE A 93 -9.71 17.13 6.44
CA ILE A 93 -8.41 16.68 5.94
C ILE A 93 -8.37 15.16 6.06
N ILE A 94 -7.99 14.46 4.99
CA ILE A 94 -7.81 13.01 5.00
C ILE A 94 -6.36 12.71 4.70
N ALA A 95 -5.68 11.93 5.56
CA ALA A 95 -4.26 11.64 5.43
C ALA A 95 -3.96 10.14 5.57
N THR A 96 -3.02 9.64 4.75
CA THR A 96 -2.57 8.23 4.75
C THR A 96 -1.30 8.00 5.56
N GLY A 97 -1.01 8.81 6.57
CA GLY A 97 0.10 8.60 7.50
C GLY A 97 1.51 8.79 6.93
N SER A 98 1.66 9.30 5.71
CA SER A 98 2.97 9.61 5.12
C SER A 98 3.67 10.78 5.83
N TYR A 99 5.01 10.83 5.77
CA TYR A 99 5.75 11.98 6.33
C TYR A 99 5.37 13.30 5.66
N ALA A 100 4.98 13.27 4.39
CA ALA A 100 4.49 14.47 3.68
C ALA A 100 3.21 15.05 4.31
N ALA A 101 2.40 14.21 4.95
CA ALA A 101 1.17 14.64 5.61
C ALA A 101 1.42 15.39 6.93
N SER A 102 2.57 15.21 7.58
CA SER A 102 2.81 15.75 8.93
C SER A 102 2.65 17.26 9.01
N GLY A 103 3.14 18.01 8.02
CA GLY A 103 3.05 19.48 8.01
C GLY A 103 1.60 19.98 7.93
N ILE A 104 0.78 19.37 7.08
CA ILE A 104 -0.66 19.71 6.96
C ILE A 104 -1.42 19.27 8.20
N LEU A 105 -1.13 18.10 8.75
CA LEU A 105 -1.80 17.64 9.98
C LEU A 105 -1.47 18.54 11.17
N PHE A 106 -0.23 19.02 11.32
CA PHE A 106 0.12 20.01 12.34
C PHE A 106 -0.62 21.35 12.13
N ALA A 107 -0.62 21.86 10.90
CA ALA A 107 -1.35 23.09 10.59
C ALA A 107 -2.85 22.93 10.85
N GLY A 108 -3.43 21.80 10.43
CA GLY A 108 -4.83 21.46 10.66
C GLY A 108 -5.18 21.37 12.16
N LEU A 109 -4.31 20.73 12.95
CA LEU A 109 -4.48 20.63 14.40
C LEU A 109 -4.51 22.02 15.07
N LEU A 110 -3.56 22.89 14.70
CA LEU A 110 -3.49 24.25 15.24
C LEU A 110 -4.68 25.13 14.79
N GLN A 111 -5.19 24.91 13.59
CA GLN A 111 -6.41 25.58 13.08
C GLN A 111 -7.71 24.91 13.57
N ARG A 112 -7.63 23.86 14.40
CA ARG A 112 -8.79 23.09 14.89
C ARG A 112 -9.64 22.50 13.76
N ARG A 113 -9.00 22.13 12.62
CA ARG A 113 -9.66 21.46 11.50
C ARG A 113 -9.90 19.99 11.80
N SER A 114 -11.05 19.47 11.39
CA SER A 114 -11.31 18.04 11.44
C SER A 114 -10.38 17.30 10.49
N PHE A 115 -9.71 16.24 10.97
CA PHE A 115 -8.93 15.37 10.10
C PHE A 115 -9.15 13.89 10.42
N PHE A 116 -8.96 13.09 9.41
CA PHE A 116 -9.17 11.65 9.38
C PHE A 116 -7.88 10.97 8.91
N LEU A 117 -7.59 9.80 9.47
CA LEU A 117 -6.39 9.03 9.15
C LEU A 117 -6.76 7.70 8.51
N LEU A 118 -6.01 7.30 7.48
CA LEU A 118 -6.06 5.99 6.88
C LEU A 118 -4.77 5.23 7.24
N GLU A 119 -4.90 4.02 7.80
CA GLU A 119 -3.74 3.19 8.14
C GLU A 119 -3.91 1.79 7.54
N GLN A 120 -3.00 1.43 6.65
CA GLN A 120 -3.03 0.17 5.91
C GLN A 120 -2.28 -0.97 6.60
N ASN A 121 -1.49 -0.65 7.63
CA ASN A 121 -0.66 -1.63 8.30
C ASN A 121 -1.15 -1.94 9.70
N ARG A 122 -0.88 -3.16 10.15
CA ARG A 122 -1.21 -3.62 11.48
C ARG A 122 -0.40 -2.89 12.57
N ILE A 123 0.86 -2.56 12.27
CA ILE A 123 1.64 -1.65 13.11
C ILE A 123 1.55 -0.26 12.50
N PRO A 124 0.82 0.67 13.14
CA PRO A 124 0.61 2.02 12.62
C PRO A 124 1.91 2.79 12.46
N GLY A 125 2.02 3.56 11.37
CA GLY A 125 3.14 4.44 11.12
C GLY A 125 3.31 5.51 12.21
N ARG A 126 4.53 6.03 12.37
CA ARG A 126 4.83 7.04 13.42
C ARG A 126 3.96 8.29 13.29
N VAL A 127 3.69 8.76 12.08
CA VAL A 127 2.82 9.92 11.83
C VAL A 127 1.39 9.59 12.26
N THR A 128 0.86 8.45 11.83
CA THR A 128 -0.47 7.99 12.25
C THR A 128 -0.57 7.91 13.77
N ARG A 129 0.38 7.24 14.45
CA ARG A 129 0.37 7.11 15.92
C ARG A 129 0.40 8.44 16.65
N PHE A 130 1.17 9.41 16.13
CA PHE A 130 1.28 10.72 16.75
C PHE A 130 -0.02 11.54 16.63
N PHE A 131 -0.65 11.51 15.45
CA PHE A 131 -1.85 12.31 15.20
C PHE A 131 -3.16 11.62 15.56
N ALA A 132 -3.17 10.30 15.74
CA ALA A 132 -4.38 9.54 16.04
C ALA A 132 -5.19 10.03 17.25
N PRO A 133 -4.59 10.47 18.38
CA PRO A 133 -5.35 11.02 19.52
C PRO A 133 -6.14 12.29 19.18
N PHE A 134 -5.73 13.01 18.16
CA PHE A 134 -6.32 14.29 17.74
C PHE A 134 -7.23 14.15 16.51
N ALA A 135 -7.19 12.98 15.84
CA ALA A 135 -8.02 12.71 14.68
C ALA A 135 -9.50 12.63 15.09
N ARG A 136 -10.39 13.14 14.23
CA ARG A 136 -11.83 12.93 14.39
C ARG A 136 -12.15 11.45 14.41
N GLU A 137 -11.52 10.70 13.48
CA GLU A 137 -11.57 9.25 13.39
C GLU A 137 -10.43 8.72 12.54
N SER A 138 -10.01 7.47 12.80
CA SER A 138 -9.00 6.76 12.02
C SER A 138 -9.61 5.48 11.45
N PHE A 139 -9.29 5.18 10.20
CA PHE A 139 -9.77 4.03 9.47
C PHE A 139 -8.64 3.04 9.27
N LEU A 140 -8.78 1.87 9.87
CA LEU A 140 -7.73 0.85 9.89
C LEU A 140 -8.10 -0.32 8.99
N THR A 141 -7.07 -0.85 8.32
CA THR A 141 -7.23 -2.05 7.50
C THR A 141 -7.24 -3.32 8.35
N PHE A 142 -6.36 -3.40 9.34
CA PHE A 142 -6.16 -4.57 10.19
C PHE A 142 -6.26 -4.22 11.68
N PRO A 143 -6.57 -5.20 12.54
CA PRO A 143 -6.50 -5.01 13.99
C PRO A 143 -5.11 -4.53 14.39
N PRO A 144 -5.01 -3.39 15.09
CA PRO A 144 -3.72 -2.80 15.41
C PRO A 144 -2.96 -3.64 16.43
N GLU A 145 -1.70 -3.96 16.13
CA GLU A 145 -0.82 -4.63 17.07
C GLU A 145 -0.32 -3.66 18.13
N GLY A 146 -0.46 -4.02 19.40
CA GLY A 146 -0.08 -3.16 20.53
C GLY A 146 -1.07 -2.00 20.80
N GLY A 147 -2.28 -2.04 20.23
CA GLY A 147 -3.33 -1.06 20.43
C GLY A 147 -3.20 0.18 19.53
N PHE A 148 -4.22 1.03 19.58
CA PHE A 148 -4.30 2.26 18.79
C PHE A 148 -4.65 3.47 19.66
N PRO A 149 -3.91 4.60 19.59
CA PRO A 149 -4.06 5.70 20.53
C PRO A 149 -5.14 6.70 20.13
N GLY A 150 -6.30 6.28 19.64
CA GLY A 150 -7.35 7.21 19.21
C GLY A 150 -8.64 6.48 18.85
N ARG A 151 -9.63 7.22 18.35
CA ARG A 151 -10.86 6.65 17.82
C ARG A 151 -10.56 5.99 16.48
N TYR A 152 -11.04 4.77 16.28
CA TYR A 152 -10.86 4.07 15.01
C TYR A 152 -12.01 3.15 14.66
N GLN A 153 -12.12 2.86 13.37
CA GLN A 153 -12.97 1.80 12.83
C GLN A 153 -12.14 0.87 11.95
N MET A 154 -12.50 -0.41 11.99
CA MET A 154 -11.91 -1.45 11.15
C MET A 154 -12.72 -1.56 9.86
N VAL A 155 -12.23 -0.98 8.78
CA VAL A 155 -12.99 -0.83 7.52
C VAL A 155 -12.30 -1.40 6.29
N GLY A 156 -11.03 -1.81 6.40
CA GLY A 156 -10.24 -2.26 5.25
C GLY A 156 -9.50 -1.12 4.55
N THR A 157 -8.87 -1.48 3.44
CA THR A 157 -8.17 -0.51 2.56
C THR A 157 -9.07 -0.16 1.38
N PRO A 158 -9.31 1.13 1.08
CA PRO A 158 -9.94 1.54 -0.17
C PRO A 158 -9.13 1.00 -1.36
N LEU A 159 -9.78 0.21 -2.21
CA LEU A 159 -9.19 -0.38 -3.40
C LEU A 159 -9.75 0.30 -4.65
N ARG A 160 -8.93 0.34 -5.70
CA ARG A 160 -9.36 0.84 -7.00
C ARG A 160 -10.48 -0.04 -7.55
N GLU A 161 -11.43 0.57 -8.23
CA GLU A 161 -12.60 -0.11 -8.80
C GLU A 161 -12.17 -1.17 -9.82
N GLU A 162 -11.11 -0.88 -10.58
CA GLU A 162 -10.51 -1.80 -11.55
C GLU A 162 -10.07 -3.12 -10.89
N ILE A 163 -9.53 -3.06 -9.67
CA ILE A 163 -9.18 -4.25 -8.87
C ILE A 163 -10.43 -5.00 -8.41
N LEU A 164 -11.43 -4.28 -7.91
CA LEU A 164 -12.66 -4.89 -7.39
C LEU A 164 -13.49 -5.58 -8.48
N ARG A 165 -13.36 -5.15 -9.74
CA ARG A 165 -14.06 -5.69 -10.90
C ARG A 165 -13.35 -6.88 -11.56
N VAL A 166 -12.15 -7.25 -11.11
CA VAL A 166 -11.39 -8.36 -11.71
C VAL A 166 -12.19 -9.66 -11.62
N LYS A 167 -12.41 -10.26 -12.77
CA LYS A 167 -12.89 -11.64 -12.87
C LYS A 167 -11.67 -12.54 -13.08
N ARG A 168 -11.36 -13.34 -12.07
CA ARG A 168 -10.17 -14.21 -12.13
C ARG A 168 -10.33 -15.31 -13.17
N GLU A 169 -9.29 -15.50 -13.97
CA GLU A 169 -9.13 -16.56 -14.96
C GLU A 169 -8.05 -17.53 -14.45
N ASP A 170 -8.36 -18.22 -13.34
CA ASP A 170 -7.44 -19.14 -12.68
C ASP A 170 -7.25 -20.41 -13.51
N ASP A 171 -6.09 -20.54 -14.13
CA ASP A 171 -5.71 -21.70 -14.95
C ASP A 171 -5.04 -22.84 -14.15
N GLY A 172 -4.88 -22.66 -12.84
CA GLY A 172 -4.21 -23.59 -11.95
C GLY A 172 -2.68 -23.62 -12.07
N LYS A 173 -2.09 -22.74 -12.89
CA LYS A 173 -0.66 -22.82 -13.28
C LYS A 173 0.13 -21.52 -13.16
N THR A 174 -0.53 -20.37 -13.05
CA THR A 174 0.14 -19.06 -13.10
C THR A 174 0.54 -18.57 -11.71
N VAL A 175 1.83 -18.29 -11.53
CA VAL A 175 2.43 -17.71 -10.32
C VAL A 175 2.77 -16.24 -10.57
N LEU A 176 2.15 -15.35 -9.81
CA LEU A 176 2.43 -13.92 -9.85
C LEU A 176 3.42 -13.52 -8.75
N VAL A 177 4.58 -12.95 -9.14
CA VAL A 177 5.61 -12.47 -8.20
C VAL A 177 5.58 -10.96 -8.10
N LEU A 178 5.35 -10.43 -6.89
CA LEU A 178 5.13 -9.00 -6.62
C LEU A 178 6.13 -8.45 -5.59
N GLY A 179 7.05 -7.61 -6.03
CA GLY A 179 8.01 -6.92 -5.16
C GLY A 179 7.49 -5.64 -4.51
N GLY A 180 6.27 -5.20 -4.86
CA GLY A 180 5.74 -3.86 -4.53
C GLY A 180 6.29 -2.76 -5.46
N SER A 181 5.87 -1.50 -5.24
CA SER A 181 6.16 -0.36 -6.13
C SER A 181 7.66 -0.07 -6.35
N GLN A 182 8.53 -0.48 -5.44
CA GLN A 182 9.99 -0.30 -5.54
C GLN A 182 10.70 -1.53 -6.12
N GLY A 183 9.98 -2.62 -6.38
CA GLY A 183 10.55 -3.92 -6.70
C GLY A 183 11.22 -4.59 -5.49
N ALA A 184 11.57 -5.87 -5.63
CA ALA A 184 12.24 -6.64 -4.58
C ALA A 184 13.22 -7.63 -5.22
N ARG A 185 14.48 -7.24 -5.33
CA ARG A 185 15.51 -8.06 -6.01
C ARG A 185 15.53 -9.50 -5.55
N ALA A 186 15.46 -9.75 -4.24
CA ALA A 186 15.46 -11.11 -3.70
C ALA A 186 14.27 -11.95 -4.24
N LEU A 187 13.07 -11.36 -4.30
CA LEU A 187 11.90 -12.03 -4.87
C LEU A 187 11.99 -12.18 -6.38
N ASN A 188 12.51 -11.17 -7.08
CA ASN A 188 12.69 -11.22 -8.53
C ASN A 188 13.62 -12.37 -8.92
N LEU A 189 14.76 -12.50 -8.24
CA LEU A 189 15.72 -13.59 -8.48
C LEU A 189 15.13 -14.96 -8.12
N ALA A 190 14.42 -15.07 -7.00
CA ALA A 190 13.71 -16.28 -6.62
C ALA A 190 12.61 -16.65 -7.65
N GLY A 191 11.95 -15.65 -8.23
CA GLY A 191 10.98 -15.84 -9.32
C GLY A 191 11.63 -16.44 -10.59
N LEU A 192 12.80 -15.96 -10.97
CA LEU A 192 13.56 -16.52 -12.09
C LEU A 192 14.02 -17.97 -11.83
N ASP A 193 14.45 -18.27 -10.60
CA ASP A 193 14.83 -19.61 -10.17
C ASP A 193 13.63 -20.57 -10.20
N MET A 194 12.47 -20.15 -9.69
CA MET A 194 11.22 -20.91 -9.78
C MET A 194 10.85 -21.20 -11.23
N ALA A 195 10.93 -20.22 -12.13
CA ALA A 195 10.61 -20.39 -13.54
C ALA A 195 11.56 -21.39 -14.25
N ALA A 196 12.84 -21.38 -13.89
CA ALA A 196 13.81 -22.33 -14.42
C ALA A 196 13.58 -23.76 -13.90
N THR A 197 13.14 -23.91 -12.66
CA THR A 197 12.99 -25.21 -11.98
C THR A 197 11.61 -25.85 -12.24
N LEU A 198 10.59 -25.05 -12.52
CA LEU A 198 9.19 -25.49 -12.67
C LEU A 198 8.64 -25.20 -14.09
N PRO A 199 9.11 -25.91 -15.13
CA PRO A 199 8.80 -25.60 -16.54
C PRO A 199 7.33 -25.77 -16.93
N ASN A 200 6.56 -26.52 -16.14
CA ASN A 200 5.13 -26.79 -16.41
C ASN A 200 4.19 -25.68 -15.90
N TYR A 201 4.73 -24.67 -15.22
CA TYR A 201 3.99 -23.53 -14.66
C TYR A 201 4.40 -22.24 -15.34
N HIS A 202 3.53 -21.25 -15.29
CA HIS A 202 3.79 -19.93 -15.85
C HIS A 202 4.12 -18.93 -14.75
N PHE A 203 5.09 -18.06 -14.99
CA PHE A 203 5.53 -17.06 -14.01
C PHE A 203 5.42 -15.66 -14.59
N ILE A 204 4.73 -14.77 -13.87
CA ILE A 204 4.68 -13.35 -14.18
C ILE A 204 5.40 -12.62 -13.04
N ILE A 205 6.48 -11.91 -13.36
CA ILE A 205 7.31 -11.23 -12.35
C ILE A 205 7.23 -9.72 -12.58
N LEU A 206 6.56 -9.01 -11.67
CA LEU A 206 6.57 -7.54 -11.63
C LEU A 206 7.85 -7.07 -10.93
N THR A 207 8.88 -6.82 -11.73
CA THR A 207 10.26 -6.61 -11.26
C THR A 207 10.50 -5.25 -10.62
N GLY A 208 9.73 -4.24 -11.01
CA GLY A 208 10.04 -2.84 -10.75
C GLY A 208 11.14 -2.31 -11.69
N ARG A 209 11.09 -1.01 -11.98
CA ARG A 209 12.01 -0.34 -12.93
C ARG A 209 13.48 -0.56 -12.62
N ARG A 210 13.84 -0.60 -11.33
CA ARG A 210 15.24 -0.73 -10.89
C ARG A 210 15.88 -2.07 -11.27
N ASP A 211 15.13 -3.16 -11.18
CA ASP A 211 15.68 -4.50 -11.33
C ASP A 211 15.34 -5.16 -12.70
N TYR A 212 14.50 -4.50 -13.54
CA TYR A 212 14.02 -5.05 -14.81
C TYR A 212 15.16 -5.47 -15.74
N GLN A 213 16.14 -4.59 -15.98
CA GLN A 213 17.25 -4.88 -16.90
C GLN A 213 18.13 -6.03 -16.38
N ILE A 214 18.30 -6.13 -15.06
CA ILE A 214 19.02 -7.22 -14.42
C ILE A 214 18.27 -8.55 -14.64
N CYS A 215 16.96 -8.57 -14.38
CA CYS A 215 16.13 -9.75 -14.57
C CYS A 215 16.09 -10.17 -16.06
N LYS A 216 16.01 -9.20 -16.97
CA LYS A 216 16.04 -9.44 -18.42
C LYS A 216 17.34 -10.09 -18.90
N ALA A 217 18.48 -9.74 -18.30
CA ALA A 217 19.76 -10.34 -18.60
C ALA A 217 19.92 -11.76 -18.02
N LEU A 218 19.19 -12.08 -16.94
CA LEU A 218 19.28 -13.35 -16.22
C LEU A 218 18.21 -14.38 -16.63
N ILE A 219 17.09 -13.93 -17.24
CA ILE A 219 16.02 -14.84 -17.64
C ILE A 219 16.51 -15.85 -18.68
N ARG A 220 16.24 -17.12 -18.45
CA ARG A 220 16.59 -18.25 -19.35
C ARG A 220 15.39 -19.12 -19.70
N SER A 221 14.27 -18.90 -19.01
CA SER A 221 13.09 -19.75 -19.12
C SER A 221 12.05 -19.10 -20.04
N LYS A 222 11.42 -19.90 -20.89
CA LYS A 222 10.36 -19.43 -21.81
C LYS A 222 8.99 -19.29 -21.12
N ASN A 223 8.80 -19.86 -19.95
CA ASN A 223 7.59 -19.85 -19.14
C ASN A 223 7.55 -18.68 -18.13
N CYS A 224 8.36 -17.64 -18.36
CA CYS A 224 8.47 -16.49 -17.48
C CYS A 224 8.27 -15.19 -18.27
N GLU A 225 7.30 -14.40 -17.86
CA GLU A 225 7.02 -13.05 -18.34
C GLU A 225 7.57 -12.04 -17.34
N LEU A 226 8.36 -11.07 -17.82
CA LEU A 226 8.87 -9.97 -17.01
C LEU A 226 8.08 -8.70 -17.31
N VAL A 227 7.48 -8.13 -16.28
CA VAL A 227 6.79 -6.85 -16.32
C VAL A 227 7.62 -5.83 -15.55
N GLU A 228 8.08 -4.76 -16.19
CA GLU A 228 8.85 -3.72 -15.55
C GLU A 228 8.02 -2.92 -14.57
N TRP A 229 6.88 -2.44 -15.05
CA TRP A 229 5.92 -1.63 -14.34
C TRP A 229 4.58 -1.67 -15.06
N THR A 230 3.48 -1.54 -14.32
CA THR A 230 2.16 -1.40 -14.93
C THR A 230 1.29 -0.43 -14.12
N ASP A 231 0.49 0.36 -14.82
CA ASP A 231 -0.62 1.14 -14.25
C ASP A 231 -1.88 0.25 -14.09
N HIS A 232 -1.87 -0.94 -14.71
CA HIS A 232 -2.97 -1.91 -14.79
C HIS A 232 -2.61 -3.25 -14.10
N PRO A 233 -2.34 -3.29 -12.78
CA PRO A 233 -2.02 -4.53 -12.09
C PRO A 233 -3.19 -5.51 -12.03
N GLU A 234 -4.44 -5.05 -12.25
CA GLU A 234 -5.63 -5.88 -12.37
C GLU A 234 -5.49 -6.98 -13.44
N GLU A 235 -4.81 -6.69 -14.56
CA GLU A 235 -4.54 -7.65 -15.63
C GLU A 235 -3.61 -8.79 -15.16
N LEU A 236 -2.66 -8.48 -14.27
CA LEU A 236 -1.76 -9.48 -13.70
C LEU A 236 -2.49 -10.34 -12.67
N TYR A 237 -3.32 -9.72 -11.83
CA TYR A 237 -4.13 -10.44 -10.85
C TYR A 237 -5.16 -11.37 -11.49
N GLN A 238 -5.73 -10.98 -12.64
CA GLN A 238 -6.70 -11.78 -13.36
C GLN A 238 -6.20 -13.21 -13.63
N LYS A 239 -4.94 -13.34 -14.05
CA LYS A 239 -4.31 -14.61 -14.43
C LYS A 239 -3.74 -15.41 -13.26
N ALA A 240 -3.58 -14.79 -12.09
CA ALA A 240 -2.83 -15.40 -10.99
C ALA A 240 -3.56 -16.57 -10.33
N THR A 241 -2.97 -17.76 -10.31
CA THR A 241 -3.40 -18.90 -9.48
C THR A 241 -2.98 -18.70 -8.03
N ILE A 242 -1.71 -18.35 -7.82
CA ILE A 242 -1.14 -17.99 -6.52
C ILE A 242 -0.26 -16.73 -6.67
N ALA A 243 -0.02 -16.04 -5.58
CA ALA A 243 0.92 -14.93 -5.54
C ALA A 243 2.08 -15.19 -4.58
N VAL A 244 3.29 -14.80 -4.98
CA VAL A 244 4.46 -14.66 -4.09
C VAL A 244 4.74 -13.17 -3.95
N SER A 245 4.57 -12.61 -2.75
CA SER A 245 4.55 -11.16 -2.61
C SER A 245 5.22 -10.66 -1.33
N ARG A 246 5.64 -9.38 -1.34
CA ARG A 246 5.87 -8.63 -0.10
C ARG A 246 4.56 -8.41 0.62
N ALA A 247 4.62 -8.22 1.95
CA ALA A 247 3.43 -8.05 2.80
C ALA A 247 3.08 -6.56 3.04
N GLY A 248 3.09 -5.74 1.99
CA GLY A 248 2.62 -4.35 2.04
C GLY A 248 1.10 -4.29 2.17
N GLY A 249 0.59 -3.36 2.99
CA GLY A 249 -0.85 -3.29 3.33
C GLY A 249 -1.78 -3.23 2.12
N LEU A 250 -1.44 -2.46 1.07
CA LEU A 250 -2.24 -2.39 -0.15
C LEU A 250 -2.27 -3.72 -0.90
N VAL A 251 -1.10 -4.29 -1.23
CA VAL A 251 -1.01 -5.52 -2.03
C VAL A 251 -1.74 -6.68 -1.35
N ILE A 252 -1.56 -6.84 -0.03
CA ILE A 252 -2.27 -7.91 0.69
C ILE A 252 -3.78 -7.66 0.72
N SER A 253 -4.25 -6.41 0.76
CA SER A 253 -5.69 -6.08 0.65
C SER A 253 -6.25 -6.41 -0.73
N GLU A 254 -5.48 -6.17 -1.80
CA GLU A 254 -5.83 -6.56 -3.17
C GLU A 254 -5.92 -8.09 -3.29
N LEU A 255 -4.91 -8.83 -2.80
CA LEU A 255 -4.91 -10.29 -2.80
C LEU A 255 -6.08 -10.89 -2.01
N LEU A 256 -6.41 -10.32 -0.84
CA LEU A 256 -7.57 -10.72 -0.05
C LEU A 256 -8.87 -10.52 -0.83
N SER A 257 -9.09 -9.35 -1.41
CA SER A 257 -10.32 -9.01 -2.15
C SER A 257 -10.53 -9.92 -3.36
N LEU A 258 -9.44 -10.31 -4.02
CA LEU A 258 -9.48 -11.20 -5.18
C LEU A 258 -9.50 -12.69 -4.78
N GLY A 259 -9.26 -13.02 -3.52
CA GLY A 259 -9.15 -14.41 -3.06
C GLY A 259 -7.98 -15.12 -3.74
N ILE A 260 -6.83 -14.47 -3.89
CA ILE A 260 -5.62 -15.07 -4.44
C ILE A 260 -4.81 -15.67 -3.30
N PRO A 261 -4.61 -17.00 -3.25
CA PRO A 261 -3.75 -17.62 -2.25
C PRO A 261 -2.33 -17.08 -2.34
N ALA A 262 -1.74 -16.70 -1.21
CA ALA A 262 -0.47 -16.01 -1.22
C ALA A 262 0.61 -16.67 -0.36
N ILE A 263 1.84 -16.67 -0.86
CA ILE A 263 3.06 -16.85 -0.08
C ILE A 263 3.64 -15.47 0.16
N LEU A 264 3.59 -15.02 1.41
CA LEU A 264 4.06 -13.70 1.79
C LEU A 264 5.50 -13.76 2.28
N VAL A 265 6.35 -12.93 1.68
CA VAL A 265 7.76 -12.77 2.06
C VAL A 265 7.96 -11.36 2.60
N PRO A 266 7.78 -11.12 3.91
CA PRO A 266 7.92 -9.80 4.50
C PRO A 266 9.30 -9.21 4.25
N TYR A 267 9.35 -7.89 3.98
CA TYR A 267 10.63 -7.20 3.85
C TYR A 267 11.29 -7.06 5.23
N PRO A 268 12.50 -7.62 5.44
CA PRO A 268 13.11 -7.71 6.78
C PRO A 268 13.48 -6.35 7.38
N TYR A 269 13.67 -5.33 6.53
CA TYR A 269 14.02 -3.97 6.95
C TYR A 269 12.82 -3.02 6.92
N ALA A 270 11.60 -3.55 6.89
CA ALA A 270 10.38 -2.75 6.96
C ALA A 270 10.33 -1.96 8.28
N THR A 271 10.00 -0.67 8.19
CA THR A 271 9.92 0.21 9.36
C THR A 271 9.04 -0.41 10.45
N SER A 272 9.58 -0.54 11.66
CA SER A 272 8.89 -1.15 12.81
C SER A 272 8.37 -2.58 12.58
N GLY A 273 8.85 -3.30 11.56
CA GLY A 273 8.42 -4.68 11.29
C GLY A 273 6.98 -4.82 10.77
N HIS A 274 6.36 -3.75 10.27
CA HIS A 274 4.94 -3.77 9.88
C HIS A 274 4.60 -4.86 8.85
N GLN A 275 5.52 -5.21 7.93
CA GLN A 275 5.25 -6.27 6.95
C GLN A 275 5.20 -7.65 7.59
N GLU A 276 6.07 -7.94 8.57
CA GLU A 276 6.01 -9.21 9.34
C GLU A 276 4.68 -9.30 10.09
N ALA A 277 4.25 -8.23 10.77
CA ALA A 277 2.98 -8.18 11.49
C ALA A 277 1.79 -8.38 10.55
N ASN A 278 1.78 -7.74 9.39
CA ASN A 278 0.75 -7.94 8.36
C ASN A 278 0.69 -9.40 7.89
N ALA A 279 1.84 -9.97 7.52
CA ALA A 279 1.93 -11.34 7.02
C ALA A 279 1.47 -12.36 8.04
N ARG A 280 1.92 -12.25 9.30
CA ARG A 280 1.51 -13.16 10.39
C ARG A 280 0.02 -13.09 10.68
N TYR A 281 -0.58 -11.93 10.55
CA TYR A 281 -2.03 -11.81 10.69
C TYR A 281 -2.76 -12.61 9.61
N LEU A 282 -2.36 -12.50 8.33
CA LEU A 282 -2.97 -13.27 7.26
C LEU A 282 -2.71 -14.77 7.40
N GLU A 283 -1.54 -15.15 7.88
CA GLU A 283 -1.22 -16.55 8.21
C GLU A 283 -2.14 -17.10 9.31
N SER A 284 -2.39 -16.32 10.37
CA SER A 284 -3.29 -16.72 11.47
C SER A 284 -4.74 -16.91 11.02
N LEU A 285 -5.16 -16.21 9.93
CA LEU A 285 -6.44 -16.43 9.28
C LEU A 285 -6.44 -17.64 8.32
N GLY A 286 -5.27 -18.23 8.05
CA GLY A 286 -5.08 -19.26 7.04
C GLY A 286 -5.31 -18.75 5.61
N ALA A 287 -5.21 -17.44 5.37
CA ALA A 287 -5.33 -16.79 4.08
C ALA A 287 -4.00 -16.71 3.32
N ALA A 288 -2.88 -16.87 4.01
CA ALA A 288 -1.54 -16.84 3.43
C ALA A 288 -0.59 -17.82 4.14
N ILE A 289 0.54 -18.10 3.48
CA ILE A 289 1.70 -18.78 4.06
C ILE A 289 2.81 -17.75 4.20
N VAL A 290 3.52 -17.73 5.32
CA VAL A 290 4.63 -16.79 5.54
C VAL A 290 5.96 -17.51 5.36
N LEU A 291 6.83 -16.95 4.52
CA LEU A 291 8.21 -17.39 4.32
C LEU A 291 9.14 -16.21 4.57
N ARG A 292 10.15 -16.37 5.44
CA ARG A 292 11.13 -15.31 5.66
C ARG A 292 12.12 -15.21 4.50
N GLU A 293 12.63 -14.00 4.24
CA GLU A 293 13.56 -13.78 3.12
C GLU A 293 14.83 -14.65 3.20
N ASN A 294 15.32 -14.96 4.40
CA ASN A 294 16.44 -15.87 4.60
C ASN A 294 16.11 -17.37 4.37
N GLN A 295 14.85 -17.69 4.07
CA GLN A 295 14.34 -19.04 3.80
C GLN A 295 13.92 -19.21 2.34
N LEU A 296 14.28 -18.29 1.45
CA LEU A 296 13.89 -18.33 0.02
C LEU A 296 14.35 -19.59 -0.72
N SER A 297 15.38 -20.28 -0.22
CA SER A 297 15.78 -21.60 -0.76
C SER A 297 14.66 -22.65 -0.71
N GLY A 298 13.70 -22.52 0.21
CA GLY A 298 12.53 -23.39 0.30
C GLY A 298 11.34 -22.96 -0.59
N LEU A 299 11.44 -21.81 -1.27
CA LEU A 299 10.30 -21.22 -1.98
C LEU A 299 9.85 -22.09 -3.17
N VAL A 300 10.76 -22.66 -3.94
CA VAL A 300 10.44 -23.54 -5.09
C VAL A 300 9.57 -24.71 -4.63
N SER A 301 9.99 -25.45 -3.62
CA SER A 301 9.24 -26.59 -3.07
C SER A 301 7.88 -26.17 -2.52
N LEU A 302 7.81 -25.03 -1.82
CA LEU A 302 6.57 -24.51 -1.26
C LEU A 302 5.56 -24.12 -2.36
N VAL A 303 6.02 -23.44 -3.40
CA VAL A 303 5.21 -23.08 -4.58
C VAL A 303 4.72 -24.33 -5.30
N GLN A 304 5.59 -25.31 -5.55
CA GLN A 304 5.21 -26.56 -6.20
C GLN A 304 4.15 -27.33 -5.40
N THR A 305 4.33 -27.42 -4.08
CA THR A 305 3.37 -28.06 -3.17
C THR A 305 2.01 -27.34 -3.20
N LEU A 306 2.03 -26.02 -3.14
CA LEU A 306 0.78 -25.24 -3.14
C LEU A 306 0.06 -25.29 -4.49
N LEU A 307 0.79 -25.30 -5.59
CA LEU A 307 0.21 -25.48 -6.94
C LEU A 307 -0.38 -26.88 -7.14
N GLY A 308 0.20 -27.92 -6.53
CA GLY A 308 -0.32 -29.29 -6.56
C GLY A 308 -1.54 -29.51 -5.66
N ASP A 309 -1.78 -28.65 -4.68
CA ASP A 309 -2.88 -28.80 -3.70
C ASP A 309 -4.03 -27.81 -3.97
N GLU A 310 -4.90 -28.16 -4.90
CA GLU A 310 -6.09 -27.34 -5.26
C GLU A 310 -7.03 -27.13 -4.09
N LYS A 311 -7.21 -28.15 -3.24
CA LYS A 311 -8.09 -28.06 -2.07
C LYS A 311 -7.59 -26.98 -1.12
N ARG A 312 -6.31 -27.01 -0.79
CA ARG A 312 -5.67 -26.00 0.05
C ARG A 312 -5.78 -24.60 -0.55
N ARG A 313 -5.54 -24.45 -1.86
CA ARG A 313 -5.70 -23.16 -2.54
C ARG A 313 -7.12 -22.62 -2.42
N LYS A 314 -8.14 -23.46 -2.63
CA LYS A 314 -9.55 -23.07 -2.47
C LYS A 314 -9.89 -22.65 -1.05
N GLU A 315 -9.39 -23.37 -0.05
CA GLU A 315 -9.56 -23.00 1.37
C GLU A 315 -8.91 -21.66 1.69
N MET A 316 -7.67 -21.44 1.25
CA MET A 316 -6.97 -20.16 1.41
C MET A 316 -7.72 -19.02 0.73
N ALA A 317 -8.21 -19.23 -0.50
CA ALA A 317 -8.98 -18.23 -1.25
C ALA A 317 -10.30 -17.86 -0.55
N MET A 318 -11.03 -18.82 0.00
CA MET A 318 -12.24 -18.56 0.79
C MET A 318 -11.93 -17.72 2.04
N ARG A 319 -10.90 -18.10 2.79
CA ARG A 319 -10.48 -17.36 3.99
C ARG A 319 -10.00 -15.94 3.67
N ALA A 320 -9.29 -15.77 2.55
CA ALA A 320 -8.88 -14.47 2.04
C ALA A 320 -10.10 -13.58 1.75
N LYS A 321 -11.07 -14.08 1.00
CA LYS A 321 -12.30 -13.34 0.68
C LYS A 321 -13.13 -13.02 1.92
N ALA A 322 -13.20 -13.92 2.90
CA ALA A 322 -13.91 -13.68 4.16
C ALA A 322 -13.28 -12.55 5.00
N ALA A 323 -11.96 -12.35 4.89
CA ALA A 323 -11.23 -11.28 5.56
C ALA A 323 -11.23 -9.95 4.79
N ALA A 324 -11.62 -9.96 3.52
CA ALA A 324 -11.65 -8.76 2.67
C ALA A 324 -12.75 -7.77 3.08
N ARG A 325 -12.53 -6.51 2.78
CA ARG A 325 -13.48 -5.40 2.95
C ARG A 325 -13.54 -4.58 1.65
N PRO A 326 -14.22 -5.08 0.63
CA PRO A 326 -14.26 -4.42 -0.68
C PRO A 326 -15.00 -3.08 -0.68
N ASP A 327 -15.89 -2.88 0.28
CA ASP A 327 -16.72 -1.69 0.50
C ASP A 327 -16.01 -0.56 1.29
N ALA A 328 -14.73 -0.73 1.59
CA ALA A 328 -13.98 0.22 2.44
C ALA A 328 -14.09 1.68 1.99
N ALA A 329 -14.02 1.96 0.68
CA ALA A 329 -14.11 3.33 0.17
C ALA A 329 -15.48 3.95 0.47
N GLN A 330 -16.56 3.22 0.28
CA GLN A 330 -17.93 3.65 0.54
C GLN A 330 -18.17 3.90 2.03
N VAL A 331 -17.82 2.92 2.87
CA VAL A 331 -17.97 3.01 4.33
C VAL A 331 -17.21 4.20 4.90
N ILE A 332 -15.95 4.42 4.46
CA ILE A 332 -15.13 5.55 4.90
C ILE A 332 -15.74 6.86 4.46
N THR A 333 -16.20 6.95 3.20
CA THR A 333 -16.84 8.16 2.66
C THR A 333 -18.08 8.54 3.47
N GLU A 334 -19.00 7.60 3.68
CA GLU A 334 -20.22 7.82 4.46
C GLU A 334 -19.89 8.29 5.87
N ARG A 335 -18.91 7.67 6.49
CA ARG A 335 -18.51 8.04 7.84
C ARG A 335 -17.89 9.43 7.92
N ILE A 336 -17.06 9.81 6.96
CA ILE A 336 -16.46 11.16 6.87
C ILE A 336 -17.56 12.21 6.70
N LEU A 337 -18.49 12.00 5.75
CA LEU A 337 -19.59 12.93 5.50
C LEU A 337 -20.47 13.10 6.75
N GLN A 338 -20.85 12.01 7.41
CA GLN A 338 -21.57 12.03 8.68
C GLN A 338 -20.82 12.82 9.76
N CYS A 339 -19.52 12.64 9.89
CA CYS A 339 -18.70 13.36 10.87
C CYS A 339 -18.59 14.86 10.57
N LEU A 340 -18.69 15.26 9.30
CA LEU A 340 -18.62 16.65 8.85
C LEU A 340 -20.00 17.32 8.79
N GLY A 341 -21.10 16.57 8.91
CA GLY A 341 -22.46 17.07 8.84
C GLY A 341 -22.90 17.48 7.43
N VAL A 342 -22.42 16.77 6.42
CA VAL A 342 -22.73 16.98 5.00
C VAL A 342 -23.25 15.69 4.38
#